data_8340c4d085bfa0ab395790b50f8bafd8
#
_entry.id   8340c4d085bfa0ab395790b50f8bafd8
#
_cell.length_a   1.000
_cell.length_b   1.000
_cell.length_c   1.000
_cell.angle_alpha   90.00
_cell.angle_beta   90.00
_cell.angle_gamma   90.00
#
_symmetry.space_group_name_H-M   'P 1'
#
loop_
_entity.id
_entity.type
_entity.pdbx_description
1 polymer ?
#
loop_
_entity_poly.entity_id
_entity_poly.type
_entity_poly.pdbx_seq_one_letter_code
_entity_poly.pdbx_strand_id
1 'polypeptide(L)'
;EKFLFYRGVGRFTLPIAATMDAAGQVSIRKQGPGRIDEIILFSNDRGRLRYEVRRAADGLVTVDPPVTDQEPSLELQRMLVANGLYPEEANAMVKTWRDSWLEEGTRLFYVVPRRVIDSVLPLDINPPADDVARVFVARTELVTPAATNEITRALLANDIPALAKYGRFLEAIGRRIVENASEADRMLLEQRLQSAYAAMMTFRDRCAG
;
A
#
# COMPACT_ATOMS: atom_id res chain seq x y z
N GLU A 1 -18.55 -18.06 -9.87
CA GLU A 1 -17.52 -17.06 -9.61
C GLU A 1 -16.53 -17.03 -10.76
N LYS A 2 -16.01 -15.85 -11.07
CA LYS A 2 -15.17 -15.65 -12.25
C LYS A 2 -13.66 -15.62 -11.93
N PHE A 3 -13.30 -15.64 -10.64
CA PHE A 3 -11.90 -15.66 -10.20
C PHE A 3 -11.77 -16.09 -8.74
N LEU A 4 -10.57 -16.54 -8.37
CA LEU A 4 -10.24 -16.89 -7.00
C LEU A 4 -9.44 -15.77 -6.35
N PHE A 5 -9.85 -15.37 -5.17
CA PHE A 5 -9.07 -14.54 -4.29
C PHE A 5 -8.32 -15.37 -3.27
N TYR A 6 -7.09 -15.01 -3.04
CA TYR A 6 -6.39 -15.45 -1.85
C TYR A 6 -5.52 -14.32 -1.31
N ARG A 7 -5.38 -14.28 -0.03
CA ARG A 7 -4.45 -13.37 0.65
C ARG A 7 -3.68 -14.14 1.70
N GLY A 8 -2.48 -13.69 1.99
CA GLY A 8 -1.66 -14.25 3.04
C GLY A 8 -0.73 -13.19 3.60
N VAL A 9 -0.07 -13.51 4.70
CA VAL A 9 1.03 -12.73 5.24
C VAL A 9 2.32 -13.39 4.81
N GLY A 10 3.16 -12.64 4.09
CA GLY A 10 4.45 -13.13 3.63
C GLY A 10 5.56 -12.15 3.99
N ARG A 11 6.73 -12.69 4.33
CA ARG A 11 7.95 -11.91 4.50
C ARG A 11 8.80 -12.08 3.25
N PHE A 12 8.61 -11.22 2.29
CA PHE A 12 9.40 -11.20 1.07
C PHE A 12 9.73 -9.77 0.66
N THR A 13 10.83 -9.61 -0.05
CA THR A 13 11.24 -8.31 -0.55
C THR A 13 10.39 -7.95 -1.76
N LEU A 14 9.70 -6.83 -1.69
CA LEU A 14 8.99 -6.28 -2.85
C LEU A 14 9.98 -5.90 -3.96
N PRO A 15 9.60 -6.03 -5.23
CA PRO A 15 10.50 -5.74 -6.36
C PRO A 15 10.92 -4.28 -6.48
N ILE A 16 10.19 -3.37 -5.84
CA ILE A 16 10.58 -1.96 -5.71
C ILE A 16 10.52 -1.49 -4.27
N ALA A 17 11.41 -0.57 -3.91
CA ALA A 17 11.30 0.28 -2.74
C ALA A 17 10.99 1.70 -3.17
N ALA A 18 10.19 2.39 -2.37
CA ALA A 18 9.90 3.79 -2.56
C ALA A 18 10.11 4.56 -1.26
N THR A 19 10.72 5.72 -1.36
CA THR A 19 10.93 6.65 -0.25
C THR A 19 10.48 8.04 -0.68
N MET A 20 9.99 8.82 0.29
CA MET A 20 9.61 10.20 0.08
C MET A 20 10.50 11.09 0.94
N ASP A 21 11.05 12.15 0.34
CA ASP A 21 11.84 13.14 1.05
C ASP A 21 10.98 14.28 1.64
N ALA A 22 11.64 15.23 2.30
CA ALA A 22 10.98 16.37 2.93
C ALA A 22 10.34 17.36 1.91
N ALA A 23 10.82 17.36 0.68
CA ALA A 23 10.27 18.14 -0.41
C ALA A 23 9.08 17.46 -1.12
N GLY A 24 8.73 16.24 -0.68
CA GLY A 24 7.66 15.47 -1.30
C GLY A 24 8.09 14.72 -2.56
N GLN A 25 9.39 14.63 -2.85
CA GLN A 25 9.88 13.86 -3.99
C GLN A 25 9.89 12.38 -3.65
N VAL A 26 9.35 11.54 -4.51
CA VAL A 26 9.39 10.09 -4.39
C VAL A 26 10.53 9.52 -5.20
N SER A 27 11.42 8.83 -4.54
CA SER A 27 12.46 8.04 -5.18
C SER A 27 12.03 6.58 -5.24
N ILE A 28 12.07 6.01 -6.42
CA ILE A 28 11.75 4.60 -6.66
C ILE A 28 13.03 3.87 -7.02
N ARG A 29 13.29 2.78 -6.29
CA ARG A 29 14.46 1.93 -6.53
C ARG A 29 14.03 0.49 -6.75
N LYS A 30 14.48 -0.10 -7.83
CA LYS A 30 14.32 -1.52 -8.09
C LYS A 30 15.16 -2.34 -7.09
N GLN A 31 14.57 -3.37 -6.50
CA GLN A 31 15.20 -4.22 -5.49
C GLN A 31 15.24 -5.70 -5.87
N GLY A 32 14.49 -6.12 -6.87
CA GLY A 32 14.32 -7.53 -7.20
C GLY A 32 14.23 -7.81 -8.69
N PRO A 33 14.11 -9.08 -9.06
CA PRO A 33 13.97 -9.50 -10.43
C PRO A 33 12.60 -9.09 -11.00
N GLY A 34 12.54 -9.06 -12.34
CA GLY A 34 11.32 -8.77 -13.07
C GLY A 34 11.22 -7.30 -13.50
N ARG A 35 10.42 -7.09 -14.51
CA ARG A 35 10.10 -5.77 -15.05
C ARG A 35 8.76 -5.33 -14.48
N ILE A 36 8.72 -4.11 -14.00
CA ILE A 36 7.46 -3.42 -13.67
C ILE A 36 7.23 -2.44 -14.79
N ASP A 37 6.12 -2.58 -15.50
CA ASP A 37 5.86 -1.75 -16.68
C ASP A 37 5.34 -0.38 -16.31
N GLU A 38 4.45 -0.32 -15.32
CA GLU A 38 3.82 0.91 -14.89
C GLU A 38 3.60 0.93 -13.38
N ILE A 39 3.58 2.14 -12.85
CA ILE A 39 3.17 2.45 -11.49
C ILE A 39 2.08 3.52 -11.52
N ILE A 40 1.20 3.51 -10.54
CA ILE A 40 0.28 4.60 -10.27
C ILE A 40 0.69 5.22 -8.94
N LEU A 41 1.12 6.49 -8.99
CA LEU A 41 1.25 7.32 -7.80
C LEU A 41 -0.11 7.92 -7.50
N PHE A 42 -0.64 7.64 -6.33
CA PHE A 42 -1.97 8.08 -5.90
C PHE A 42 -1.89 8.80 -4.57
N SER A 43 -2.68 9.85 -4.43
CA SER A 43 -2.86 10.58 -3.18
C SER A 43 -4.33 10.94 -3.01
N ASN A 44 -4.84 10.72 -1.80
CA ASN A 44 -6.13 11.20 -1.33
C ASN A 44 -5.90 12.03 -0.07
N ASP A 45 -6.11 13.33 -0.18
CA ASP A 45 -6.06 14.27 0.95
C ASP A 45 -7.47 14.81 1.21
N ARG A 46 -8.18 14.20 2.15
CA ARG A 46 -9.55 14.57 2.55
C ARG A 46 -10.52 14.63 1.36
N GLY A 47 -10.47 13.64 0.50
CA GLY A 47 -11.31 13.56 -0.69
C GLY A 47 -10.76 14.30 -1.92
N ARG A 48 -9.65 15.01 -1.79
CA ARG A 48 -8.95 15.61 -2.95
C ARG A 48 -8.07 14.53 -3.58
N LEU A 49 -8.54 13.99 -4.67
CA LEU A 49 -7.87 12.92 -5.38
C LEU A 49 -6.80 13.47 -6.33
N ARG A 50 -5.67 12.80 -6.36
CA ARG A 50 -4.57 13.04 -7.28
C ARG A 50 -4.00 11.71 -7.71
N TYR A 51 -3.71 11.54 -8.98
CA TYR A 51 -2.93 10.39 -9.41
C TYR A 51 -2.15 10.67 -10.68
N GLU A 52 -1.10 9.92 -10.86
CA GLU A 52 -0.28 9.92 -12.05
C GLU A 52 0.15 8.50 -12.40
N VAL A 53 0.03 8.16 -13.69
CA VAL A 53 0.54 6.91 -14.24
C VAL A 53 1.91 7.15 -14.82
N ARG A 54 2.90 6.40 -14.36
CA ARG A 54 4.27 6.47 -14.85
C ARG A 54 4.75 5.11 -15.31
N ARG A 55 5.55 5.10 -16.38
CA ARG A 55 6.33 3.90 -16.69
C ARG A 55 7.33 3.70 -15.58
N ALA A 56 7.36 2.49 -15.02
CA ALA A 56 8.25 2.17 -13.94
C ALA A 56 9.67 2.01 -14.46
N ALA A 57 10.43 3.08 -14.35
CA ALA A 57 11.88 3.06 -14.43
C ALA A 57 12.44 3.37 -13.05
N ASP A 58 13.67 2.90 -12.76
CA ASP A 58 14.41 3.41 -11.63
C ASP A 58 14.54 4.94 -11.77
N GLY A 59 14.14 5.67 -10.76
CA GLY A 59 14.23 7.12 -10.83
C GLY A 59 13.41 7.89 -9.83
N LEU A 60 13.33 9.17 -10.09
CA LEU A 60 12.61 10.15 -9.29
C LEU A 60 11.22 10.36 -9.86
N VAL A 61 10.22 10.33 -9.01
CA VAL A 61 8.82 10.64 -9.35
C VAL A 61 8.37 11.81 -8.48
N THR A 62 7.72 12.77 -9.07
CA THR A 62 7.16 13.92 -8.34
C THR A 62 5.87 13.52 -7.63
N VAL A 63 5.71 13.94 -6.39
CA VAL A 63 4.59 13.53 -5.51
C VAL A 63 3.35 14.38 -5.66
N ASP A 64 3.39 15.46 -6.40
CA ASP A 64 2.21 16.28 -6.66
C ASP A 64 1.64 16.00 -8.06
N PRO A 65 0.98 14.83 -8.25
CA PRO A 65 0.19 14.64 -9.45
C PRO A 65 -0.91 15.70 -9.52
N PRO A 66 -1.36 16.07 -10.69
CA PRO A 66 -2.43 17.05 -10.84
C PRO A 66 -3.68 16.61 -10.09
N VAL A 67 -4.36 17.57 -9.46
CA VAL A 67 -5.66 17.29 -8.83
C VAL A 67 -6.63 16.84 -9.90
N THR A 68 -7.34 15.76 -9.66
CA THR A 68 -8.32 15.19 -10.57
C THR A 68 -9.61 14.88 -9.83
N ASP A 69 -10.74 15.03 -10.51
CA ASP A 69 -12.04 14.59 -9.99
C ASP A 69 -12.29 13.10 -10.29
N GLN A 70 -11.35 12.46 -10.98
CA GLN A 70 -11.45 11.06 -11.35
C GLN A 70 -10.60 10.17 -10.42
N GLU A 71 -11.10 8.98 -10.19
CA GLU A 71 -10.37 7.93 -9.49
C GLU A 71 -9.49 7.14 -10.46
N PRO A 72 -8.36 6.58 -9.99
CA PRO A 72 -7.48 5.75 -10.82
C PRO A 72 -8.07 4.37 -11.18
N SER A 73 -9.37 4.16 -10.97
CA SER A 73 -10.04 2.86 -11.13
C SER A 73 -9.93 2.31 -12.56
N LEU A 74 -10.05 3.17 -13.57
CA LEU A 74 -9.90 2.75 -14.97
C LEU A 74 -8.45 2.39 -15.30
N GLU A 75 -7.49 3.13 -14.77
CA GLU A 75 -6.06 2.83 -14.95
C GLU A 75 -5.67 1.52 -14.25
N LEU A 76 -6.21 1.29 -13.04
CA LEU A 76 -6.01 0.01 -12.34
C LEU A 76 -6.61 -1.15 -13.13
N GLN A 77 -7.82 -1.00 -13.69
CA GLN A 77 -8.42 -2.02 -14.56
C GLN A 77 -7.55 -2.28 -15.80
N ARG A 78 -7.08 -1.23 -16.47
CA ARG A 78 -6.21 -1.34 -17.63
C ARG A 78 -4.91 -2.09 -17.30
N MET A 79 -4.28 -1.75 -16.17
CA MET A 79 -3.08 -2.47 -15.71
C MET A 79 -3.35 -3.96 -15.45
N LEU A 80 -4.48 -4.29 -14.84
CA LEU A 80 -4.87 -5.67 -14.55
C LEU A 80 -5.11 -6.46 -15.84
N VAL A 81 -5.83 -5.88 -16.80
CA VAL A 81 -6.07 -6.50 -18.11
C VAL A 81 -4.76 -6.70 -18.88
N ALA A 82 -3.86 -5.71 -18.87
CA ALA A 82 -2.54 -5.82 -19.48
C ALA A 82 -1.67 -6.93 -18.86
N ASN A 83 -2.00 -7.39 -17.64
CA ASN A 83 -1.34 -8.49 -16.94
C ASN A 83 -2.13 -9.81 -16.98
N GLY A 84 -3.12 -9.92 -17.87
CA GLY A 84 -3.79 -11.18 -18.23
C GLY A 84 -5.18 -11.41 -17.63
N LEU A 85 -5.74 -10.50 -16.87
CA LEU A 85 -7.12 -10.63 -16.43
C LEU A 85 -8.10 -10.28 -17.56
N TYR A 86 -9.26 -10.93 -17.57
CA TYR A 86 -10.38 -10.46 -18.37
C TYR A 86 -10.93 -9.12 -17.85
N PRO A 87 -11.54 -8.28 -18.72
CA PRO A 87 -12.08 -6.98 -18.31
C PRO A 87 -13.06 -7.06 -17.14
N GLU A 88 -13.89 -8.09 -17.11
CA GLU A 88 -14.88 -8.30 -16.05
C GLU A 88 -14.23 -8.67 -14.72
N GLU A 89 -13.16 -9.47 -14.76
CA GLU A 89 -12.36 -9.84 -13.59
C GLU A 89 -11.64 -8.62 -13.03
N ALA A 90 -11.01 -7.83 -13.89
CA ALA A 90 -10.33 -6.60 -13.51
C ALA A 90 -11.29 -5.60 -12.87
N ASN A 91 -12.48 -5.42 -13.47
CA ASN A 91 -13.53 -4.57 -12.91
C ASN A 91 -14.03 -5.08 -11.54
N ALA A 92 -14.27 -6.39 -11.41
CA ALA A 92 -14.69 -6.98 -10.15
C ALA A 92 -13.63 -6.81 -9.06
N MET A 93 -12.36 -6.99 -9.40
CA MET A 93 -11.24 -6.79 -8.48
C MET A 93 -11.16 -5.35 -8.00
N VAL A 94 -11.20 -4.38 -8.92
CA VAL A 94 -11.14 -2.96 -8.56
C VAL A 94 -12.35 -2.57 -7.70
N LYS A 95 -13.56 -2.99 -8.05
CA LYS A 95 -14.75 -2.73 -7.23
C LYS A 95 -14.65 -3.29 -5.82
N THR A 96 -14.13 -4.50 -5.68
CA THR A 96 -14.00 -5.17 -4.37
C THR A 96 -13.03 -4.43 -3.45
N TRP A 97 -11.94 -3.90 -4.02
CA TRP A 97 -10.86 -3.28 -3.24
C TRP A 97 -10.88 -1.76 -3.25
N ARG A 98 -11.78 -1.13 -3.98
CA ARG A 98 -11.87 0.32 -4.19
C ARG A 98 -11.73 1.12 -2.88
N ASP A 99 -12.57 0.83 -1.90
CA ASP A 99 -12.58 1.58 -0.65
C ASP A 99 -11.27 1.46 0.12
N SER A 100 -10.67 0.25 0.11
CA SER A 100 -9.36 0.02 0.72
C SER A 100 -8.23 0.64 -0.08
N TRP A 101 -8.30 0.63 -1.41
CA TRP A 101 -7.22 1.16 -2.25
C TRP A 101 -7.22 2.68 -2.29
N LEU A 102 -8.39 3.31 -2.28
CA LEU A 102 -8.54 4.75 -2.46
C LEU A 102 -8.78 5.53 -1.15
N GLU A 103 -8.60 4.88 -0.01
CA GLU A 103 -8.67 5.57 1.30
C GLU A 103 -7.63 6.68 1.41
N GLU A 104 -7.80 7.57 2.39
CA GLU A 104 -6.89 8.69 2.64
C GLU A 104 -5.43 8.26 2.76
N GLY A 105 -4.52 9.03 2.18
CA GLY A 105 -3.07 8.78 2.19
C GLY A 105 -2.45 8.85 0.80
N THR A 106 -1.13 8.63 0.76
CA THR A 106 -0.34 8.63 -0.48
C THR A 106 0.30 7.26 -0.67
N ARG A 107 0.21 6.71 -1.88
CA ARG A 107 0.69 5.34 -2.16
C ARG A 107 1.04 5.09 -3.61
N LEU A 108 1.81 4.04 -3.80
CA LEU A 108 2.08 3.48 -5.12
C LEU A 108 1.29 2.19 -5.31
N PHE A 109 0.71 2.05 -6.51
CA PHE A 109 0.18 0.79 -7.00
C PHE A 109 1.02 0.31 -8.17
N TYR A 110 1.25 -0.98 -8.24
CA TYR A 110 1.86 -1.66 -9.38
C TYR A 110 1.50 -3.14 -9.36
N VAL A 111 1.60 -3.79 -10.51
CA VAL A 111 1.44 -5.24 -10.58
C VAL A 111 2.80 -5.89 -10.35
N VAL A 112 2.87 -6.79 -9.39
CA VAL A 112 4.09 -7.55 -9.08
C VAL A 112 4.35 -8.52 -10.24
N PRO A 113 5.60 -8.59 -10.75
CA PRO A 113 5.93 -9.50 -11.83
C PRO A 113 5.60 -10.96 -11.49
N ARG A 114 4.97 -11.68 -12.44
CA ARG A 114 4.51 -13.05 -12.25
C ARG A 114 5.56 -13.97 -11.63
N ARG A 115 6.82 -13.87 -12.08
CA ARG A 115 7.93 -14.70 -11.55
C ARG A 115 8.18 -14.48 -10.07
N VAL A 116 7.99 -13.25 -9.57
CA VAL A 116 8.13 -12.93 -8.15
C VAL A 116 6.98 -13.56 -7.38
N ILE A 117 5.75 -13.45 -7.89
CA ILE A 117 4.58 -14.06 -7.27
C ILE A 117 4.76 -15.57 -7.15
N ASP A 118 5.14 -16.23 -8.23
CA ASP A 118 5.30 -17.68 -8.27
C ASP A 118 6.42 -18.18 -7.33
N SER A 119 7.45 -17.35 -7.09
CA SER A 119 8.54 -17.71 -6.16
C SER A 119 8.16 -17.57 -4.68
N VAL A 120 7.25 -16.65 -4.33
CA VAL A 120 6.89 -16.36 -2.93
C VAL A 120 5.55 -16.98 -2.52
N LEU A 121 4.69 -17.23 -3.49
CA LEU A 121 3.37 -17.83 -3.31
C LEU A 121 3.15 -18.89 -4.39
N PRO A 122 3.83 -20.05 -4.30
CA PRO A 122 3.64 -21.11 -5.27
C PRO A 122 2.17 -21.56 -5.28
N LEU A 123 1.65 -21.82 -6.47
CA LEU A 123 0.27 -22.26 -6.69
C LEU A 123 0.30 -23.60 -7.40
N ASP A 124 -0.28 -24.59 -6.77
CA ASP A 124 -0.50 -25.92 -7.33
C ASP A 124 -2.01 -26.13 -7.54
N ILE A 125 -2.40 -26.51 -8.76
CA ILE A 125 -3.79 -26.72 -9.14
C ILE A 125 -3.94 -28.15 -9.64
N ASN A 126 -4.85 -28.88 -9.03
CA ASN A 126 -5.16 -30.26 -9.41
C ASN A 126 -6.67 -30.43 -9.68
N PRO A 127 -7.10 -30.85 -10.87
CA PRO A 127 -6.26 -31.09 -12.06
C PRO A 127 -5.60 -29.81 -12.59
N PRO A 128 -4.48 -29.92 -13.32
CA PRO A 128 -3.82 -28.75 -13.91
C PRO A 128 -4.76 -27.96 -14.80
N ALA A 129 -4.71 -26.64 -14.69
CA ALA A 129 -5.45 -25.76 -15.57
C ALA A 129 -4.70 -25.54 -16.89
N ASP A 130 -5.45 -25.39 -17.99
CA ASP A 130 -4.87 -25.14 -19.31
C ASP A 130 -4.18 -23.77 -19.37
N ASP A 131 -4.73 -22.76 -18.68
CA ASP A 131 -4.15 -21.44 -18.55
C ASP A 131 -4.43 -20.87 -17.16
N VAL A 132 -3.50 -20.06 -16.65
CA VAL A 132 -3.60 -19.43 -15.32
C VAL A 132 -3.17 -17.97 -15.43
N ALA A 133 -4.13 -17.05 -15.46
CA ALA A 133 -3.86 -15.65 -15.21
C ALA A 133 -3.75 -15.40 -13.69
N ARG A 134 -2.68 -14.76 -13.26
CA ARG A 134 -2.41 -14.52 -11.85
C ARG A 134 -1.79 -13.14 -11.66
N VAL A 135 -2.50 -12.26 -11.01
CA VAL A 135 -2.06 -10.90 -10.74
C VAL A 135 -1.98 -10.64 -9.25
N PHE A 136 -1.01 -9.86 -8.85
CA PHE A 136 -0.86 -9.36 -7.49
C PHE A 136 -0.63 -7.85 -7.55
N VAL A 137 -1.59 -7.09 -7.04
CA VAL A 137 -1.44 -5.64 -6.92
C VAL A 137 -0.69 -5.34 -5.63
N ALA A 138 0.51 -4.80 -5.76
CA ALA A 138 1.21 -4.23 -4.63
C ALA A 138 0.67 -2.84 -4.34
N ARG A 139 0.45 -2.58 -3.06
CA ARG A 139 0.12 -1.28 -2.51
C ARG A 139 1.22 -0.89 -1.54
N THR A 140 1.98 0.14 -1.88
CA THR A 140 3.07 0.64 -1.03
C THR A 140 2.70 2.01 -0.49
N GLU A 141 2.50 2.10 0.83
CA GLU A 141 2.21 3.38 1.48
C GLU A 141 3.47 4.27 1.50
N LEU A 142 3.27 5.52 1.11
CA LEU A 142 4.28 6.57 1.19
C LEU A 142 3.93 7.47 2.36
N VAL A 143 4.76 7.45 3.37
CA VAL A 143 4.55 8.26 4.57
C VAL A 143 5.21 9.60 4.34
N THR A 144 4.40 10.66 4.25
CA THR A 144 4.90 12.02 4.12
C THR A 144 5.58 12.48 5.41
N PRO A 145 6.54 13.41 5.36
CA PRO A 145 7.09 14.01 6.57
C PRO A 145 6.03 14.64 7.47
N ALA A 146 4.99 15.23 6.87
CA ALA A 146 3.85 15.78 7.62
C ALA A 146 3.09 14.69 8.38
N ALA A 147 2.81 13.55 7.73
CA ALA A 147 2.16 12.40 8.37
C ALA A 147 3.06 11.80 9.46
N THR A 148 4.37 11.68 9.22
CA THR A 148 5.33 11.23 10.23
C THR A 148 5.27 12.12 11.48
N ASN A 149 5.32 13.44 11.30
CA ASN A 149 5.24 14.40 12.40
C ASN A 149 3.88 14.35 13.14
N GLU A 150 2.80 14.17 12.41
CA GLU A 150 1.47 14.02 12.98
C GLU A 150 1.37 12.75 13.84
N ILE A 151 1.79 11.60 13.30
CA ILE A 151 1.78 10.32 14.02
C ILE A 151 2.68 10.40 15.25
N THR A 152 3.88 10.95 15.12
CA THR A 152 4.82 11.12 16.25
C THR A 152 4.18 11.94 17.37
N ARG A 153 3.57 13.08 17.04
CA ARG A 153 2.85 13.91 18.05
C ARG A 153 1.69 13.17 18.69
N ALA A 154 0.89 12.46 17.88
CA ALA A 154 -0.24 11.69 18.38
C ALA A 154 0.19 10.53 19.28
N LEU A 155 1.31 9.85 18.96
CA LEU A 155 1.90 8.82 19.81
C LEU A 155 2.34 9.42 21.16
N LEU A 156 3.10 10.51 21.13
CA LEU A 156 3.56 11.17 22.36
C LEU A 156 2.41 11.67 23.23
N ALA A 157 1.36 12.22 22.61
CA ALA A 157 0.15 12.67 23.29
C ALA A 157 -0.81 11.54 23.70
N ASN A 158 -0.57 10.30 23.27
CA ASN A 158 -1.48 9.16 23.43
C ASN A 158 -2.88 9.42 22.82
N ASP A 159 -2.92 10.12 21.69
CA ASP A 159 -4.14 10.48 20.97
C ASP A 159 -4.60 9.31 20.10
N ILE A 160 -5.31 8.35 20.69
CA ILE A 160 -5.80 7.15 20.01
C ILE A 160 -6.74 7.49 18.83
N PRO A 161 -7.70 8.44 18.95
CA PRO A 161 -8.53 8.85 17.83
C PRO A 161 -7.74 9.33 16.60
N ALA A 162 -6.72 10.16 16.80
CA ALA A 162 -5.86 10.62 15.71
C ALA A 162 -5.05 9.49 15.06
N LEU A 163 -4.66 8.47 15.84
CA LEU A 163 -3.94 7.31 15.36
C LEU A 163 -4.83 6.30 14.63
N ALA A 164 -6.11 6.23 15.01
CA ALA A 164 -7.05 5.24 14.46
C ALA A 164 -7.26 5.36 12.94
N LYS A 165 -7.12 6.57 12.38
CA LYS A 165 -7.23 6.80 10.93
C LYS A 165 -6.19 6.05 10.10
N TYR A 166 -5.05 5.70 10.68
CA TYR A 166 -4.00 4.93 10.01
C TYR A 166 -4.27 3.41 10.01
N GLY A 167 -5.25 2.95 10.80
CA GLY A 167 -5.75 1.58 10.79
C GLY A 167 -4.62 0.55 10.87
N ARG A 168 -4.68 -0.45 9.98
CA ARG A 168 -3.67 -1.53 9.89
C ARG A 168 -2.26 -1.07 9.54
N PHE A 169 -2.10 0.13 9.02
CA PHE A 169 -0.79 0.66 8.63
C PHE A 169 -0.05 1.33 9.78
N LEU A 170 -0.75 1.66 10.87
CA LEU A 170 -0.16 2.34 12.01
C LEU A 170 1.05 1.58 12.55
N GLU A 171 0.97 0.25 12.66
CA GLU A 171 2.08 -0.55 13.18
C GLU A 171 3.32 -0.43 12.31
N ALA A 172 3.18 -0.60 10.98
CA ALA A 172 4.31 -0.53 10.06
C ALA A 172 4.94 0.88 10.02
N ILE A 173 4.10 1.91 10.01
CA ILE A 173 4.54 3.31 10.02
C ILE A 173 5.19 3.65 11.36
N GLY A 174 4.55 3.28 12.46
CA GLY A 174 5.02 3.55 13.81
C GLY A 174 6.35 2.87 14.12
N ARG A 175 6.54 1.62 13.71
CA ARG A 175 7.84 0.93 13.82
C ARG A 175 8.95 1.70 13.12
N ARG A 176 8.69 2.18 11.89
CA ARG A 176 9.67 2.99 11.15
C ARG A 176 9.97 4.32 11.85
N ILE A 177 8.97 4.94 12.49
CA ILE A 177 9.17 6.16 13.31
C ILE A 177 10.07 5.83 14.50
N VAL A 178 9.80 4.74 15.22
CA VAL A 178 10.59 4.28 16.38
C VAL A 178 12.03 3.97 15.98
N GLU A 179 12.25 3.27 14.86
CA GLU A 179 13.58 2.94 14.35
C GLU A 179 14.43 4.19 14.05
N ASN A 180 13.79 5.27 13.56
CA ASN A 180 14.45 6.53 13.22
C ASN A 180 14.43 7.58 14.36
N ALA A 181 13.84 7.25 15.50
CA ALA A 181 13.74 8.14 16.64
C ALA A 181 15.11 8.28 17.38
N SER A 182 15.24 9.38 18.11
CA SER A 182 16.36 9.54 19.04
C SER A 182 16.36 8.42 20.10
N GLU A 183 17.52 8.11 20.66
CA GLU A 183 17.61 7.10 21.72
C GLU A 183 16.76 7.47 22.94
N ALA A 184 16.64 8.77 23.23
CA ALA A 184 15.82 9.29 24.33
C ALA A 184 14.32 9.05 24.12
N ASP A 185 13.82 9.14 22.88
CA ASP A 185 12.39 9.04 22.57
C ASP A 185 11.96 7.62 22.20
N ARG A 186 12.90 6.79 21.78
CA ARG A 186 12.61 5.45 21.22
C ARG A 186 11.76 4.58 22.13
N MET A 187 12.17 4.47 23.40
CA MET A 187 11.47 3.60 24.36
C MET A 187 10.05 4.10 24.64
N LEU A 188 9.87 5.42 24.75
CA LEU A 188 8.54 6.01 24.96
C LEU A 188 7.65 5.81 23.74
N LEU A 189 8.16 6.06 22.54
CA LEU A 189 7.41 5.89 21.30
C LEU A 189 7.02 4.42 21.07
N GLU A 190 7.91 3.48 21.36
CA GLU A 190 7.61 2.04 21.26
C GLU A 190 6.48 1.64 22.23
N GLN A 191 6.55 2.06 23.48
CA GLN A 191 5.51 1.81 24.46
C GLN A 191 4.16 2.41 24.03
N ARG A 192 4.16 3.64 23.51
CA ARG A 192 2.95 4.31 23.03
C ARG A 192 2.36 3.62 21.80
N LEU A 193 3.19 3.17 20.88
CA LEU A 193 2.76 2.44 19.71
C LEU A 193 2.07 1.12 20.09
N GLN A 194 2.66 0.36 21.00
CA GLN A 194 2.08 -0.88 21.52
C GLN A 194 0.73 -0.63 22.21
N SER A 195 0.66 0.40 23.04
CA SER A 195 -0.58 0.78 23.74
C SER A 195 -1.69 1.20 22.76
N ALA A 196 -1.35 2.01 21.76
CA ALA A 196 -2.30 2.44 20.75
C ALA A 196 -2.84 1.26 19.95
N TYR A 197 -1.97 0.34 19.55
CA TYR A 197 -2.35 -0.85 18.80
C TYR A 197 -3.28 -1.76 19.60
N ALA A 198 -2.95 -2.01 20.87
CA ALA A 198 -3.79 -2.79 21.78
C ALA A 198 -5.19 -2.17 21.97
N ALA A 199 -5.26 -0.84 22.13
CA ALA A 199 -6.53 -0.12 22.27
C ALA A 199 -7.39 -0.24 21.00
N MET A 200 -6.79 -0.14 19.80
CA MET A 200 -7.50 -0.24 18.53
C MET A 200 -8.01 -1.66 18.27
N MET A 201 -7.26 -2.70 18.62
CA MET A 201 -7.69 -4.09 18.49
C MET A 201 -8.88 -4.40 19.41
N THR A 202 -8.85 -3.92 20.66
CA THR A 202 -9.96 -4.08 21.61
C THR A 202 -11.25 -3.39 21.15
N PHE A 203 -11.14 -2.31 20.39
CA PHE A 203 -12.30 -1.60 19.82
C PHE A 203 -12.93 -2.39 18.65
N ARG A 204 -12.11 -3.04 17.82
CA ARG A 204 -12.57 -3.87 16.68
C ARG A 204 -13.35 -5.09 17.14
N ASP A 205 -12.90 -5.76 18.18
CA ASP A 205 -13.56 -6.96 18.70
C ASP A 205 -14.93 -6.65 19.33
N ARG A 206 -15.14 -5.44 19.85
CA ARG A 206 -16.45 -5.00 20.36
C ARG A 206 -17.46 -4.62 19.29
N CYS A 207 -17.02 -4.30 18.09
CA CYS A 207 -17.90 -3.97 16.96
C CYS A 207 -18.21 -5.18 16.06
N ALA A 208 -17.58 -6.31 16.31
CA ALA A 208 -17.77 -7.56 15.55
C ALA A 208 -18.68 -8.59 16.25
N GLY A 209 -19.22 -8.27 17.42
CA GLY A 209 -20.25 -8.98 18.17
C GLY A 209 -21.57 -8.23 18.10
#